data_cab2c643096078baabb9008a4d50f4b0
#
_entry.id   cab2c643096078baabb9008a4d50f4b0
#
_cell.length_a   1.000
_cell.length_b   1.000
_cell.length_c   1.000
_cell.angle_alpha   90.00
_cell.angle_beta   90.00
_cell.angle_gamma   90.00
#
_symmetry.space_group_name_H-M   'P 1'
#
loop_
_entity.id
_entity.type
_entity.pdbx_description
1 polymer ?
#
loop_
_entity_poly.entity_id
_entity_poly.type
_entity_poly.pdbx_seq_one_letter_code
_entity_poly.pdbx_strand_id
1 'polypeptide(L)'
;MIRMRNGLCIVFLALAATFAGQSMAAQEPAYASVDDLFAAYYQFRLRSSPTEATKLGESGYNDKVANYISAGYRQDLIEQYQHFLRAISGFDDKPLSPTDALSLRVMRWDCEIKRQGLQNPIATVASPMYDIPNIVLMPVAQIASFNLFFGQLASGSSIQPFATVTDYDNWLRRVDGYIAWLDTAIDNMQIGVEQGVVWPKVLVEHSIAQLDDIITDDIGEHLYFRPVLQMPATFSAAARERLTAAYTRMIETGINPAHRALREFLVNDYLPRAGDHTGLGALPHGRETYRYLVRYHTSTDMTADEIFELGQREVARISEEMEKVMRETGFDGDLRSFFDHVRASKTQMPFTDPAQVIANFEAIHDTMKP
;
A
#
# COMPACT_ATOMS: atom_id res chain seq x y z
N MET A 1 82.06 16.50 -40.77
CA MET A 1 82.68 15.28 -40.21
C MET A 1 81.55 14.42 -39.69
N ILE A 2 81.13 13.40 -40.47
CA ILE A 2 81.42 11.96 -40.28
C ILE A 2 80.95 11.52 -38.85
N ARG A 3 79.95 10.66 -38.69
CA ARG A 3 79.73 9.28 -39.14
C ARG A 3 78.36 8.77 -38.87
N MET A 4 77.80 8.06 -39.86
CA MET A 4 76.69 7.06 -39.78
C MET A 4 76.97 5.98 -38.74
N ARG A 5 75.85 5.40 -38.17
CA ARG A 5 75.69 3.92 -38.07
C ARG A 5 74.32 3.51 -37.65
N ASN A 6 73.66 2.79 -38.53
CA ASN A 6 72.87 1.54 -38.35
C ASN A 6 71.93 1.49 -37.13
N GLY A 7 70.63 1.44 -37.21
CA GLY A 7 69.82 0.44 -37.96
C GLY A 7 69.45 -0.70 -37.02
N LEU A 8 68.23 -0.66 -36.52
CA LEU A 8 67.53 -1.88 -36.11
C LEU A 8 65.97 -1.62 -36.16
N CYS A 9 65.38 -2.15 -37.23
CA CYS A 9 63.89 -2.26 -37.28
C CYS A 9 63.41 -3.29 -36.26
N ILE A 10 62.71 -2.85 -35.26
CA ILE A 10 61.91 -3.76 -34.39
C ILE A 10 60.47 -3.64 -34.85
N VAL A 11 60.02 -4.69 -35.54
CA VAL A 11 58.62 -4.91 -35.90
C VAL A 11 57.84 -5.31 -34.60
N PHE A 12 57.07 -4.41 -34.04
CA PHE A 12 56.09 -4.76 -33.01
C PHE A 12 54.87 -5.34 -33.71
N LEU A 13 54.73 -6.67 -33.67
CA LEU A 13 53.48 -7.36 -33.91
C LEU A 13 52.53 -7.06 -32.75
N ALA A 14 51.59 -6.14 -32.95
CA ALA A 14 50.50 -5.94 -32.03
C ALA A 14 49.51 -7.11 -32.18
N LEU A 15 49.59 -8.08 -31.28
CA LEU A 15 48.51 -9.05 -31.07
C LEU A 15 47.34 -8.31 -30.44
N ALA A 16 46.36 -7.92 -31.25
CA ALA A 16 45.05 -7.48 -30.76
C ALA A 16 44.29 -8.70 -30.23
N ALA A 17 44.44 -8.97 -28.93
CA ALA A 17 43.57 -9.89 -28.23
C ALA A 17 42.17 -9.21 -28.12
N THR A 18 41.27 -9.54 -29.02
CA THR A 18 39.86 -9.26 -28.89
C THR A 18 39.33 -10.06 -27.71
N PHE A 19 39.33 -9.44 -26.52
CA PHE A 19 38.48 -9.87 -25.44
C PHE A 19 37.05 -9.56 -25.86
N ALA A 20 36.41 -10.52 -26.51
CA ALA A 20 34.96 -10.58 -26.56
C ALA A 20 34.50 -10.79 -25.11
N GLY A 21 34.22 -9.68 -24.42
CA GLY A 21 33.49 -9.68 -23.17
C GLY A 21 32.12 -10.27 -23.44
N GLN A 22 31.99 -11.60 -23.35
CA GLN A 22 30.71 -12.23 -23.13
C GLN A 22 30.27 -11.74 -21.74
N SER A 23 29.42 -10.72 -21.73
CA SER A 23 28.54 -10.48 -20.62
C SER A 23 27.80 -11.79 -20.38
N MET A 24 28.24 -12.57 -19.41
CA MET A 24 27.41 -13.63 -18.83
C MET A 24 26.21 -12.90 -18.22
N ALA A 25 25.17 -12.68 -19.01
CA ALA A 25 23.85 -12.46 -18.48
C ALA A 25 23.63 -13.64 -17.52
N ALA A 26 23.57 -13.35 -16.22
CA ALA A 26 23.25 -14.38 -15.24
C ALA A 26 21.99 -15.06 -15.74
N GLN A 27 22.09 -16.35 -16.03
CA GLN A 27 20.97 -17.14 -16.53
C GLN A 27 19.94 -17.14 -15.39
N GLU A 28 18.85 -16.39 -15.58
CA GLU A 28 17.81 -16.31 -14.58
C GLU A 28 17.27 -17.71 -14.30
N PRO A 29 16.96 -18.06 -13.06
CA PRO A 29 16.44 -19.36 -12.73
C PRO A 29 15.16 -19.61 -13.54
N ALA A 30 15.23 -20.53 -14.47
CA ALA A 30 14.09 -20.99 -15.23
C ALA A 30 13.21 -21.79 -14.25
N TYR A 31 11.97 -21.34 -14.00
CA TYR A 31 11.00 -22.10 -13.21
C TYR A 31 10.63 -23.39 -13.97
N ALA A 32 10.67 -24.52 -13.26
CA ALA A 32 10.41 -25.81 -13.87
C ALA A 32 8.93 -25.98 -14.26
N SER A 33 8.02 -25.39 -13.48
CA SER A 33 6.59 -25.40 -13.70
C SER A 33 5.97 -24.01 -13.49
N VAL A 34 4.73 -23.83 -13.93
CA VAL A 34 3.95 -22.61 -13.64
C VAL A 34 3.64 -22.50 -12.14
N ASP A 35 3.46 -23.62 -11.46
CA ASP A 35 3.22 -23.66 -10.01
C ASP A 35 4.44 -23.16 -9.22
N ASP A 36 5.66 -23.52 -9.65
CA ASP A 36 6.89 -23.00 -9.04
C ASP A 36 6.99 -21.46 -9.20
N LEU A 37 6.60 -20.94 -10.36
CA LEU A 37 6.54 -19.51 -10.61
C LEU A 37 5.51 -18.82 -9.71
N PHE A 38 4.30 -19.37 -9.58
CA PHE A 38 3.28 -18.83 -8.69
C PHE A 38 3.71 -18.86 -7.22
N ALA A 39 4.31 -19.96 -6.77
CA ALA A 39 4.84 -20.07 -5.42
C ALA A 39 5.94 -19.02 -5.16
N ALA A 40 6.85 -18.81 -6.11
CA ALA A 40 7.90 -17.80 -5.99
C ALA A 40 7.33 -16.39 -5.95
N TYR A 41 6.30 -16.09 -6.78
CA TYR A 41 5.61 -14.82 -6.78
C TYR A 41 4.87 -14.57 -5.46
N TYR A 42 4.18 -15.58 -4.93
CA TYR A 42 3.53 -15.50 -3.61
C TYR A 42 4.55 -15.18 -2.51
N GLN A 43 5.69 -15.87 -2.48
CA GLN A 43 6.76 -15.60 -1.52
C GLN A 43 7.37 -14.19 -1.69
N PHE A 44 7.48 -13.70 -2.90
CA PHE A 44 7.87 -12.32 -3.16
C PHE A 44 6.83 -11.34 -2.58
N ARG A 45 5.53 -11.56 -2.81
CA ARG A 45 4.45 -10.75 -2.26
C ARG A 45 4.49 -10.66 -0.73
N LEU A 46 4.71 -11.79 -0.04
CA LEU A 46 4.85 -11.83 1.42
C LEU A 46 6.04 -10.99 1.92
N ARG A 47 7.19 -11.11 1.24
CA ARG A 47 8.39 -10.34 1.62
C ARG A 47 8.23 -8.84 1.35
N SER A 48 7.60 -8.48 0.27
CA SER A 48 7.37 -7.07 -0.09
C SER A 48 6.22 -6.42 0.67
N SER A 49 5.36 -7.19 1.34
CA SER A 49 4.24 -6.69 2.14
C SER A 49 4.11 -7.43 3.47
N PRO A 50 5.03 -7.21 4.45
CA PRO A 50 5.00 -7.91 5.72
C PRO A 50 3.70 -7.75 6.52
N THR A 51 3.03 -6.62 6.40
CA THR A 51 1.74 -6.38 7.06
C THR A 51 0.61 -7.20 6.44
N GLU A 52 0.60 -7.37 5.11
CA GLU A 52 -0.31 -8.29 4.44
C GLU A 52 0.01 -9.75 4.79
N ALA A 53 1.29 -10.11 4.88
CA ALA A 53 1.70 -11.43 5.35
C ALA A 53 1.19 -11.73 6.77
N THR A 54 1.26 -10.76 7.70
CA THR A 54 0.65 -10.87 9.04
C THR A 54 -0.86 -11.13 8.95
N LYS A 55 -1.59 -10.40 8.09
CA LYS A 55 -3.03 -10.56 7.87
C LYS A 55 -3.39 -11.95 7.34
N LEU A 56 -2.52 -12.53 6.51
CA LEU A 56 -2.66 -13.89 6.00
C LEU A 56 -2.25 -14.99 7.00
N GLY A 57 -1.79 -14.62 8.22
CA GLY A 57 -1.39 -15.55 9.26
C GLY A 57 0.08 -15.99 9.20
N GLU A 58 0.87 -15.38 8.35
CA GLU A 58 2.31 -15.69 8.19
C GLU A 58 3.14 -15.06 9.30
N SER A 59 3.27 -15.77 10.42
CA SER A 59 3.89 -15.26 11.67
C SER A 59 5.35 -14.83 11.54
N GLY A 60 6.09 -15.33 10.55
CA GLY A 60 7.48 -14.95 10.28
C GLY A 60 7.68 -13.50 9.83
N TYR A 61 6.59 -12.74 9.67
CA TYR A 61 6.60 -11.34 9.24
C TYR A 61 6.05 -10.37 10.29
N ASN A 62 5.65 -10.84 11.47
CA ASN A 62 4.99 -10.04 12.50
C ASN A 62 5.89 -8.96 13.13
N ASP A 63 7.19 -9.04 12.92
CA ASP A 63 8.20 -8.10 13.40
C ASP A 63 8.73 -7.12 12.31
N LYS A 64 8.17 -7.16 11.09
CA LYS A 64 8.75 -6.46 9.94
C LYS A 64 7.84 -5.36 9.42
N VAL A 65 8.47 -4.28 8.98
CA VAL A 65 7.88 -3.22 8.14
C VAL A 65 8.74 -3.09 6.89
N ALA A 66 8.12 -3.11 5.72
CA ALA A 66 8.78 -2.71 4.50
C ALA A 66 8.78 -1.18 4.40
N ASN A 67 9.95 -0.57 4.24
CA ASN A 67 10.04 0.86 3.93
C ASN A 67 9.79 1.06 2.42
N TYR A 68 8.55 0.79 1.99
CA TYR A 68 8.13 0.70 0.60
C TYR A 68 8.22 2.01 -0.18
N ILE A 69 8.33 3.15 0.52
CA ILE A 69 8.53 4.47 -0.09
C ILE A 69 10.00 4.85 -0.27
N SER A 70 10.95 4.06 0.24
CA SER A 70 12.38 4.34 0.07
C SER A 70 12.84 4.09 -1.39
N ALA A 71 13.84 4.84 -1.83
CA ALA A 71 14.36 4.73 -3.20
C ALA A 71 14.93 3.34 -3.51
N GLY A 72 15.70 2.77 -2.57
CA GLY A 72 16.30 1.43 -2.72
C GLY A 72 15.23 0.36 -2.86
N TYR A 73 14.23 0.35 -1.97
CA TYR A 73 13.14 -0.61 -2.03
C TYR A 73 12.34 -0.53 -3.34
N ARG A 74 12.07 0.69 -3.84
CA ARG A 74 11.38 0.88 -5.12
C ARG A 74 12.18 0.35 -6.30
N GLN A 75 13.51 0.53 -6.29
CA GLN A 75 14.39 -0.03 -7.31
C GLN A 75 14.36 -1.56 -7.29
N ASP A 76 14.44 -2.16 -6.10
CA ASP A 76 14.31 -3.61 -5.93
C ASP A 76 12.96 -4.14 -6.47
N LEU A 77 11.86 -3.43 -6.21
CA LEU A 77 10.54 -3.79 -6.77
C LEU A 77 10.52 -3.77 -8.30
N ILE A 78 11.12 -2.74 -8.93
CA ILE A 78 11.21 -2.65 -10.39
C ILE A 78 11.95 -3.86 -10.96
N GLU A 79 13.07 -4.24 -10.36
CA GLU A 79 13.88 -5.39 -10.78
C GLU A 79 13.13 -6.71 -10.60
N GLN A 80 12.43 -6.89 -9.46
CA GLN A 80 11.62 -8.07 -9.20
C GLN A 80 10.45 -8.19 -10.18
N TYR A 81 9.70 -7.11 -10.46
CA TYR A 81 8.64 -7.17 -11.46
C TYR A 81 9.18 -7.46 -12.86
N GLN A 82 10.33 -6.91 -13.24
CA GLN A 82 10.99 -7.25 -14.50
C GLN A 82 11.40 -8.73 -14.56
N HIS A 83 11.95 -9.25 -13.47
CA HIS A 83 12.29 -10.67 -13.36
C HIS A 83 11.05 -11.56 -13.60
N PHE A 84 9.94 -11.30 -12.89
CA PHE A 84 8.72 -12.09 -13.06
C PHE A 84 8.10 -11.94 -14.45
N LEU A 85 8.15 -10.78 -15.07
CA LEU A 85 7.67 -10.58 -16.45
C LEU A 85 8.47 -11.42 -17.45
N ARG A 86 9.81 -11.50 -17.30
CA ARG A 86 10.64 -12.39 -18.12
C ARG A 86 10.32 -13.86 -17.87
N ALA A 87 10.14 -14.25 -16.62
CA ALA A 87 9.79 -15.61 -16.23
C ALA A 87 8.43 -16.04 -16.82
N ILE A 88 7.41 -15.16 -16.78
CA ILE A 88 6.10 -15.40 -17.39
C ILE A 88 6.24 -15.63 -18.89
N SER A 89 7.06 -14.87 -19.60
CA SER A 89 7.26 -15.03 -21.05
C SER A 89 7.86 -16.40 -21.42
N GLY A 90 8.56 -17.06 -20.50
CA GLY A 90 9.03 -18.44 -20.69
C GLY A 90 7.92 -19.51 -20.77
N PHE A 91 6.67 -19.12 -20.52
CA PHE A 91 5.49 -19.99 -20.59
C PHE A 91 4.54 -19.66 -21.76
N ASP A 92 4.80 -18.60 -22.56
CA ASP A 92 3.87 -18.13 -23.60
C ASP A 92 3.56 -19.22 -24.66
N ASP A 93 4.53 -20.07 -24.99
CA ASP A 93 4.38 -21.15 -25.99
C ASP A 93 4.14 -22.53 -25.36
N LYS A 94 3.93 -22.62 -24.05
CA LYS A 94 3.69 -23.89 -23.37
C LYS A 94 2.21 -24.22 -23.30
N PRO A 95 1.81 -25.48 -23.41
CA PRO A 95 0.43 -25.89 -23.17
C PRO A 95 0.10 -25.71 -21.68
N LEU A 96 -0.90 -24.89 -21.40
CA LEU A 96 -1.37 -24.57 -20.04
C LEU A 96 -2.84 -24.94 -19.90
N SER A 97 -3.26 -25.23 -18.67
CA SER A 97 -4.68 -25.31 -18.36
C SER A 97 -5.33 -23.90 -18.54
N PRO A 98 -6.65 -23.82 -18.78
CA PRO A 98 -7.34 -22.52 -18.86
C PRO A 98 -7.16 -21.68 -17.59
N THR A 99 -7.09 -22.30 -16.43
CA THR A 99 -6.87 -21.65 -15.12
C THR A 99 -5.47 -21.08 -15.03
N ASP A 100 -4.45 -21.84 -15.40
CA ASP A 100 -3.05 -21.39 -15.35
C ASP A 100 -2.80 -20.24 -16.34
N ALA A 101 -3.36 -20.36 -17.55
CA ALA A 101 -3.29 -19.31 -18.55
C ALA A 101 -3.96 -18.01 -18.07
N LEU A 102 -5.09 -18.10 -17.38
CA LEU A 102 -5.74 -16.94 -16.74
C LEU A 102 -4.88 -16.36 -15.62
N SER A 103 -4.36 -17.20 -14.73
CA SER A 103 -3.52 -16.80 -13.60
C SER A 103 -2.24 -16.10 -14.06
N LEU A 104 -1.58 -16.59 -15.12
CA LEU A 104 -0.42 -15.93 -15.71
C LEU A 104 -0.76 -14.56 -16.31
N ARG A 105 -1.94 -14.42 -16.94
CA ARG A 105 -2.39 -13.10 -17.44
C ARG A 105 -2.62 -12.11 -16.31
N VAL A 106 -3.23 -12.55 -15.19
CA VAL A 106 -3.42 -11.71 -14.00
C VAL A 106 -2.08 -11.33 -13.39
N MET A 107 -1.17 -12.29 -13.23
CA MET A 107 0.17 -12.03 -12.71
C MET A 107 0.97 -11.07 -13.60
N ARG A 108 0.89 -11.22 -14.93
CA ARG A 108 1.52 -10.30 -15.89
C ARG A 108 0.97 -8.88 -15.72
N TRP A 109 -0.34 -8.74 -15.68
CA TRP A 109 -1.00 -7.46 -15.43
C TRP A 109 -0.53 -6.82 -14.12
N ASP A 110 -0.50 -7.57 -13.02
CA ASP A 110 -0.08 -7.07 -11.71
C ASP A 110 1.37 -6.57 -11.74
N CYS A 111 2.29 -7.31 -12.36
CA CYS A 111 3.68 -6.89 -12.52
C CYS A 111 3.84 -5.65 -13.41
N GLU A 112 3.13 -5.61 -14.55
CA GLU A 112 3.20 -4.49 -15.51
C GLU A 112 2.67 -3.21 -14.92
N ILE A 113 1.47 -3.25 -14.31
CA ILE A 113 0.82 -2.04 -13.80
C ILE A 113 1.57 -1.46 -12.60
N LYS A 114 2.08 -2.30 -11.70
CA LYS A 114 2.86 -1.85 -10.55
C LYS A 114 4.22 -1.29 -10.97
N ARG A 115 4.92 -1.96 -11.90
CA ARG A 115 6.16 -1.42 -12.46
C ARG A 115 5.95 -0.07 -13.15
N GLN A 116 4.87 0.06 -13.92
CA GLN A 116 4.51 1.33 -14.56
C GLN A 116 4.34 2.45 -13.53
N GLY A 117 3.64 2.19 -12.41
CA GLY A 117 3.48 3.16 -11.32
C GLY A 117 4.80 3.61 -10.72
N LEU A 118 5.72 2.67 -10.46
CA LEU A 118 7.05 2.97 -9.91
C LEU A 118 7.91 3.82 -10.85
N GLN A 119 7.66 3.74 -12.17
CA GLN A 119 8.41 4.44 -13.22
C GLN A 119 7.74 5.74 -13.69
N ASN A 120 6.57 6.09 -13.17
CA ASN A 120 5.91 7.35 -13.48
C ASN A 120 6.73 8.56 -12.98
N PRO A 121 6.64 9.74 -13.63
CA PRO A 121 7.28 10.97 -13.15
C PRO A 121 6.89 11.32 -11.71
N ILE A 122 5.62 11.17 -11.35
CA ILE A 122 5.18 11.13 -9.95
C ILE A 122 5.06 9.65 -9.57
N ALA A 123 6.15 9.07 -9.08
CA ALA A 123 6.20 7.65 -8.77
C ALA A 123 5.12 7.25 -7.76
N THR A 124 4.45 6.14 -8.05
CA THR A 124 3.49 5.51 -7.14
C THR A 124 3.97 4.13 -6.75
N VAL A 125 3.65 3.73 -5.53
CA VAL A 125 3.94 2.40 -5.00
C VAL A 125 2.69 1.83 -4.36
N ALA A 126 2.42 0.55 -4.59
CA ALA A 126 1.30 -0.11 -3.96
C ALA A 126 1.48 -0.15 -2.43
N SER A 127 0.48 0.34 -1.70
CA SER A 127 0.46 0.29 -0.24
C SER A 127 0.44 -1.16 0.25
N PRO A 128 1.27 -1.53 1.24
CA PRO A 128 1.30 -2.91 1.75
C PRO A 128 0.02 -3.35 2.45
N MET A 129 -0.94 -2.47 2.64
CA MET A 129 -2.18 -2.76 3.36
C MET A 129 -3.38 -3.00 2.45
N TYR A 130 -3.53 -2.18 1.42
CA TYR A 130 -4.72 -2.19 0.57
C TYR A 130 -4.40 -2.44 -0.90
N ASP A 131 -3.13 -2.63 -1.23
CA ASP A 131 -2.66 -2.72 -2.62
C ASP A 131 -3.09 -1.51 -3.49
N ILE A 132 -3.26 -0.34 -2.84
CA ILE A 132 -3.66 0.91 -3.48
C ILE A 132 -2.40 1.73 -3.79
N PRO A 133 -2.27 2.29 -5.01
CA PRO A 133 -1.14 3.14 -5.36
C PRO A 133 -1.06 4.40 -4.50
N ASN A 134 0.03 4.56 -3.76
CA ASN A 134 0.37 5.77 -3.02
C ASN A 134 1.41 6.58 -3.80
N ILE A 135 1.23 7.88 -3.85
CA ILE A 135 2.23 8.78 -4.41
C ILE A 135 3.39 8.90 -3.43
N VAL A 136 4.59 8.52 -3.90
CA VAL A 136 5.79 8.41 -3.06
C VAL A 136 6.19 9.73 -2.41
N LEU A 137 5.94 10.87 -3.11
CA LEU A 137 6.26 12.21 -2.62
C LEU A 137 5.17 12.80 -1.69
N MET A 138 4.06 12.10 -1.50
CA MET A 138 2.93 12.48 -0.64
C MET A 138 2.43 11.28 0.20
N PRO A 139 3.32 10.58 0.95
CA PRO A 139 2.98 9.32 1.59
C PRO A 139 2.07 9.46 2.81
N VAL A 140 2.02 10.63 3.43
CA VAL A 140 1.17 10.93 4.59
C VAL A 140 -0.09 11.63 4.11
N ALA A 141 -1.24 11.04 4.38
CA ALA A 141 -2.55 11.54 3.97
C ALA A 141 -3.59 11.36 5.08
N GLN A 142 -4.67 12.13 5.00
CA GLN A 142 -5.78 12.07 5.94
C GLN A 142 -6.50 10.70 5.94
N ILE A 143 -6.50 9.99 4.82
CA ILE A 143 -7.20 8.71 4.64
C ILE A 143 -6.28 7.70 3.99
N ALA A 144 -6.40 6.42 4.37
CA ALA A 144 -5.68 5.29 3.79
C ALA A 144 -4.14 5.45 3.80
N SER A 145 -3.61 6.16 4.77
CA SER A 145 -2.19 6.38 4.97
C SER A 145 -1.59 5.33 5.90
N PHE A 146 -0.31 5.01 5.68
CA PHE A 146 0.35 3.97 6.47
C PHE A 146 0.48 4.32 7.95
N ASN A 147 0.67 5.61 8.29
CA ASN A 147 0.69 6.05 9.69
C ASN A 147 -0.64 5.80 10.42
N LEU A 148 -1.78 6.00 9.77
CA LEU A 148 -3.10 5.71 10.34
C LEU A 148 -3.30 4.20 10.54
N PHE A 149 -2.92 3.42 9.55
CA PHE A 149 -2.98 1.97 9.65
C PHE A 149 -2.06 1.43 10.74
N PHE A 150 -0.85 1.97 10.87
CA PHE A 150 0.08 1.55 11.91
C PHE A 150 -0.46 1.85 13.31
N GLY A 151 -1.16 2.98 13.48
CA GLY A 151 -1.93 3.28 14.68
C GLY A 151 -3.02 2.24 14.97
N GLN A 152 -3.72 1.73 13.94
CA GLN A 152 -4.69 0.64 14.12
C GLN A 152 -4.01 -0.66 14.57
N LEU A 153 -2.83 -0.99 14.04
CA LEU A 153 -2.05 -2.15 14.53
C LEU A 153 -1.67 -1.98 16.01
N ALA A 154 -1.30 -0.77 16.43
CA ALA A 154 -0.92 -0.44 17.81
C ALA A 154 -2.08 -0.60 18.81
N SER A 155 -3.33 -0.54 18.36
CA SER A 155 -4.51 -0.58 19.24
C SER A 155 -4.67 -1.89 20.03
N GLY A 156 -4.01 -2.97 19.59
CA GLY A 156 -4.18 -4.33 20.16
C GLY A 156 -5.45 -5.05 19.71
N SER A 157 -6.30 -4.42 18.86
CA SER A 157 -7.58 -4.97 18.37
C SER A 157 -7.61 -5.11 16.84
N SER A 158 -6.45 -5.25 16.19
CA SER A 158 -6.29 -5.40 14.76
C SER A 158 -5.62 -6.72 14.41
N ILE A 159 -4.99 -6.80 13.22
CA ILE A 159 -4.32 -8.02 12.72
C ILE A 159 -2.99 -8.32 13.43
N GLN A 160 -2.39 -7.36 14.13
CA GLN A 160 -1.18 -7.57 14.91
C GLN A 160 -1.49 -8.45 16.12
N PRO A 161 -0.84 -9.64 16.27
CA PRO A 161 -1.06 -10.47 17.44
C PRO A 161 -0.40 -9.90 18.69
N PHE A 162 -1.06 -10.08 19.85
CA PHE A 162 -0.59 -9.74 21.19
C PHE A 162 -0.96 -10.83 22.21
N ALA A 163 -0.82 -12.10 21.83
CA ALA A 163 -1.18 -13.24 22.67
C ALA A 163 0.00 -13.80 23.48
N THR A 164 1.22 -13.66 22.98
CA THR A 164 2.44 -14.21 23.57
C THR A 164 3.50 -13.13 23.83
N VAL A 165 4.45 -13.39 24.74
CA VAL A 165 5.60 -12.50 24.96
C VAL A 165 6.36 -12.21 23.64
N THR A 166 6.49 -13.21 22.77
CA THR A 166 7.11 -13.06 21.47
C THR A 166 6.35 -12.07 20.57
N ASP A 167 5.01 -12.02 20.62
CA ASP A 167 4.23 -11.07 19.83
C ASP A 167 4.52 -9.63 20.26
N TYR A 168 4.64 -9.39 21.57
CA TYR A 168 5.04 -8.09 22.11
C TYR A 168 6.45 -7.69 21.69
N ASP A 169 7.39 -8.63 21.69
CA ASP A 169 8.76 -8.37 21.21
C ASP A 169 8.81 -8.16 19.69
N ASN A 170 7.96 -8.86 18.92
CA ASN A 170 7.79 -8.63 17.49
C ASN A 170 7.27 -7.21 17.22
N TRP A 171 6.30 -6.76 17.99
CA TRP A 171 5.77 -5.41 17.85
C TRP A 171 6.83 -4.33 18.08
N LEU A 172 7.65 -4.46 19.11
CA LEU A 172 8.75 -3.52 19.37
C LEU A 172 9.68 -3.38 18.16
N ARG A 173 10.09 -4.52 17.56
CA ARG A 173 10.91 -4.49 16.34
C ARG A 173 10.17 -3.89 15.13
N ARG A 174 8.87 -4.17 15.02
CA ARG A 174 8.05 -3.60 13.95
C ARG A 174 7.95 -2.08 14.04
N VAL A 175 7.90 -1.52 15.25
CA VAL A 175 7.91 -0.08 15.50
C VAL A 175 9.20 0.58 15.03
N ASP A 176 10.36 -0.04 15.20
CA ASP A 176 11.62 0.50 14.68
C ASP A 176 11.56 0.69 13.16
N GLY A 177 10.99 -0.28 12.44
CA GLY A 177 10.77 -0.18 11.00
C GLY A 177 9.77 0.92 10.60
N TYR A 178 8.77 1.16 11.43
CA TYR A 178 7.81 2.24 11.22
C TYR A 178 8.43 3.63 11.43
N ILE A 179 9.28 3.79 12.44
CA ILE A 179 10.01 5.04 12.68
C ILE A 179 10.90 5.37 11.46
N ALA A 180 11.62 4.39 10.94
CA ALA A 180 12.42 4.56 9.71
C ALA A 180 11.55 4.91 8.48
N TRP A 181 10.31 4.42 8.41
CA TRP A 181 9.36 4.81 7.38
C TRP A 181 8.92 6.28 7.54
N LEU A 182 8.67 6.76 8.78
CA LEU A 182 8.33 8.16 9.07
C LEU A 182 9.44 9.11 8.63
N ASP A 183 10.69 8.79 8.94
CA ASP A 183 11.85 9.59 8.49
C ASP A 183 11.89 9.68 6.96
N THR A 184 11.73 8.55 6.28
CA THR A 184 11.69 8.52 4.80
C THR A 184 10.47 9.29 4.25
N ALA A 185 9.35 9.28 4.96
CA ALA A 185 8.16 10.03 4.56
C ALA A 185 8.41 11.54 4.60
N ILE A 186 9.08 12.04 5.63
CA ILE A 186 9.49 13.44 5.74
C ILE A 186 10.43 13.82 4.58
N ASP A 187 11.47 13.02 4.33
CA ASP A 187 12.43 13.25 3.24
C ASP A 187 11.72 13.30 1.87
N ASN A 188 10.86 12.35 1.60
CA ASN A 188 10.10 12.30 0.34
C ASN A 188 9.15 13.49 0.18
N MET A 189 8.47 13.89 1.26
CA MET A 189 7.58 15.04 1.24
C MET A 189 8.36 16.36 1.08
N GLN A 190 9.58 16.45 1.61
CA GLN A 190 10.48 17.58 1.36
C GLN A 190 10.82 17.69 -0.13
N ILE A 191 11.17 16.57 -0.78
CA ILE A 191 11.38 16.52 -2.23
C ILE A 191 10.08 16.92 -2.97
N GLY A 192 8.93 16.46 -2.49
CA GLY A 192 7.62 16.84 -3.04
C GLY A 192 7.39 18.34 -3.00
N VAL A 193 7.70 18.99 -1.89
CA VAL A 193 7.64 20.46 -1.75
C VAL A 193 8.54 21.17 -2.77
N GLU A 194 9.76 20.69 -2.98
CA GLU A 194 10.70 21.25 -3.96
C GLU A 194 10.20 21.11 -5.40
N GLN A 195 9.49 20.04 -5.71
CA GLN A 195 8.94 19.72 -7.03
C GLN A 195 7.52 20.25 -7.26
N GLY A 196 6.87 20.84 -6.26
CA GLY A 196 5.49 21.29 -6.33
C GLY A 196 4.47 20.13 -6.33
N VAL A 197 4.87 18.95 -5.85
CA VAL A 197 4.01 17.76 -5.68
C VAL A 197 3.57 17.72 -4.23
N VAL A 198 2.50 18.44 -3.90
CA VAL A 198 2.04 18.68 -2.53
C VAL A 198 0.54 18.43 -2.38
N TRP A 199 0.12 18.05 -1.17
CA TRP A 199 -1.28 17.94 -0.82
C TRP A 199 -1.98 19.31 -0.77
N PRO A 200 -3.31 19.35 -1.02
CA PRO A 200 -4.13 20.49 -0.71
C PRO A 200 -4.04 20.86 0.78
N LYS A 201 -4.04 22.16 1.07
CA LYS A 201 -3.89 22.72 2.42
C LYS A 201 -4.84 22.10 3.44
N VAL A 202 -6.12 21.96 3.11
CA VAL A 202 -7.13 21.38 3.99
C VAL A 202 -6.79 19.92 4.41
N LEU A 203 -6.19 19.13 3.52
CA LEU A 203 -5.80 17.75 3.85
C LEU A 203 -4.58 17.71 4.77
N VAL A 204 -3.67 18.67 4.64
CA VAL A 204 -2.50 18.81 5.54
C VAL A 204 -2.96 19.22 6.94
N GLU A 205 -3.87 20.18 7.04
CA GLU A 205 -4.47 20.62 8.32
C GLU A 205 -5.14 19.46 9.05
N HIS A 206 -5.89 18.61 8.34
CA HIS A 206 -6.50 17.40 8.94
C HIS A 206 -5.45 16.37 9.37
N SER A 207 -4.36 16.19 8.59
CA SER A 207 -3.28 15.27 8.98
C SER A 207 -2.53 15.76 10.22
N ILE A 208 -2.35 17.09 10.39
CA ILE A 208 -1.78 17.67 11.59
C ILE A 208 -2.68 17.41 12.81
N ALA A 209 -3.99 17.63 12.69
CA ALA A 209 -4.95 17.36 13.77
C ALA A 209 -4.93 15.89 14.19
N GLN A 210 -4.83 14.95 13.24
CA GLN A 210 -4.70 13.52 13.55
C GLN A 210 -3.41 13.18 14.31
N LEU A 211 -2.30 13.88 14.04
CA LEU A 211 -1.06 13.71 14.80
C LEU A 211 -1.20 14.30 16.21
N ASP A 212 -1.87 15.43 16.35
CA ASP A 212 -2.15 16.04 17.65
C ASP A 212 -2.98 15.13 18.57
N ASP A 213 -3.90 14.35 18.01
CA ASP A 213 -4.71 13.36 18.73
C ASP A 213 -3.91 12.13 19.20
N ILE A 214 -2.80 11.80 18.52
CA ILE A 214 -1.99 10.63 18.83
C ILE A 214 -0.84 10.97 19.81
N ILE A 215 -0.26 12.17 19.70
CA ILE A 215 0.87 12.60 20.49
C ILE A 215 0.40 12.96 21.91
N THR A 216 0.82 12.16 22.89
CA THR A 216 0.58 12.45 24.31
C THR A 216 1.77 12.02 25.16
N ASP A 217 2.05 12.77 26.24
CA ASP A 217 3.06 12.42 27.24
C ASP A 217 2.47 11.53 28.36
N ASP A 218 1.15 11.37 28.42
CA ASP A 218 0.50 10.41 29.30
C ASP A 218 0.61 9.00 28.70
N ILE A 219 1.56 8.24 29.22
CA ILE A 219 1.85 6.88 28.75
C ILE A 219 0.61 5.97 28.92
N GLY A 220 -0.16 6.14 30.00
CA GLY A 220 -1.34 5.32 30.27
C GLY A 220 -2.46 5.49 29.24
N GLU A 221 -2.60 6.68 28.67
CA GLU A 221 -3.59 7.01 27.65
C GLU A 221 -3.07 6.82 26.21
N HIS A 222 -1.76 6.55 26.07
CA HIS A 222 -1.14 6.49 24.74
C HIS A 222 -1.61 5.27 23.93
N LEU A 223 -2.01 5.48 22.67
CA LEU A 223 -2.51 4.43 21.76
C LEU A 223 -1.59 3.21 21.70
N TYR A 224 -0.28 3.43 21.61
CA TYR A 224 0.74 2.39 21.49
C TYR A 224 1.00 1.65 22.83
N PHE A 225 0.43 2.14 23.94
CA PHE A 225 0.50 1.47 25.24
C PHE A 225 -0.68 0.53 25.52
N ARG A 226 -1.75 0.61 24.74
CA ARG A 226 -2.97 -0.20 24.92
C ARG A 226 -2.71 -1.70 25.03
N PRO A 227 -1.84 -2.34 24.22
CA PRO A 227 -1.53 -3.75 24.39
C PRO A 227 -0.98 -4.08 25.78
N VAL A 228 -0.20 -3.18 26.40
CA VAL A 228 0.36 -3.36 27.75
C VAL A 228 -0.73 -3.44 28.80
N LEU A 229 -1.77 -2.62 28.68
CA LEU A 229 -2.93 -2.62 29.57
C LEU A 229 -3.76 -3.93 29.46
N GLN A 230 -3.61 -4.65 28.35
CA GLN A 230 -4.38 -5.85 28.02
C GLN A 230 -3.51 -7.12 28.00
N MET A 231 -2.32 -7.09 28.63
CA MET A 231 -1.44 -8.27 28.68
C MET A 231 -2.17 -9.50 29.23
N PRO A 232 -2.05 -10.67 28.58
CA PRO A 232 -2.64 -11.92 29.04
C PRO A 232 -2.30 -12.24 30.52
N ALA A 233 -3.27 -12.73 31.28
CA ALA A 233 -3.06 -13.07 32.71
C ALA A 233 -1.98 -14.14 32.92
N THR A 234 -1.66 -14.92 31.90
CA THR A 234 -0.64 -15.96 31.87
C THR A 234 0.80 -15.44 31.85
N PHE A 235 1.02 -14.15 31.62
CA PHE A 235 2.37 -13.59 31.62
C PHE A 235 2.92 -13.53 33.04
N SER A 236 4.20 -13.93 33.22
CA SER A 236 4.90 -13.81 34.50
C SER A 236 5.07 -12.33 34.92
N ALA A 237 5.20 -12.06 36.20
CA ALA A 237 5.44 -10.71 36.71
C ALA A 237 6.70 -10.08 36.08
N ALA A 238 7.77 -10.84 35.91
CA ALA A 238 9.00 -10.36 35.27
C ALA A 238 8.80 -10.01 33.80
N ALA A 239 7.99 -10.78 33.04
CA ALA A 239 7.67 -10.47 31.64
C ALA A 239 6.84 -9.19 31.56
N ARG A 240 5.82 -9.01 32.39
CA ARG A 240 5.01 -7.81 32.47
C ARG A 240 5.84 -6.56 32.74
N GLU A 241 6.70 -6.62 33.81
CA GLU A 241 7.57 -5.50 34.15
C GLU A 241 8.51 -5.12 33.03
N ARG A 242 9.18 -6.10 32.39
CA ARG A 242 10.08 -5.90 31.27
C ARG A 242 9.36 -5.26 30.08
N LEU A 243 8.20 -5.81 29.67
CA LEU A 243 7.43 -5.31 28.53
C LEU A 243 6.88 -3.91 28.81
N THR A 244 6.36 -3.66 30.02
CA THR A 244 5.91 -2.32 30.42
C THR A 244 7.03 -1.30 30.26
N ALA A 245 8.22 -1.58 30.79
CA ALA A 245 9.37 -0.69 30.66
C ALA A 245 9.82 -0.52 29.19
N ALA A 246 9.77 -1.58 28.38
CA ALA A 246 10.16 -1.52 26.99
C ALA A 246 9.19 -0.68 26.14
N TYR A 247 7.88 -0.83 26.36
CA TYR A 247 6.85 -0.05 25.66
C TYR A 247 6.86 1.44 26.07
N THR A 248 7.03 1.72 27.36
CA THR A 248 7.21 3.09 27.84
C THR A 248 8.39 3.75 27.12
N ARG A 249 9.55 3.09 27.12
CA ARG A 249 10.73 3.61 26.41
C ARG A 249 10.49 3.78 24.92
N MET A 250 9.89 2.80 24.24
CA MET A 250 9.56 2.86 22.80
C MET A 250 8.70 4.10 22.50
N ILE A 251 7.73 4.42 23.35
CA ILE A 251 6.88 5.60 23.19
C ILE A 251 7.67 6.88 23.42
N GLU A 252 8.37 6.98 24.57
CA GLU A 252 9.06 8.21 24.97
C GLU A 252 10.24 8.57 24.06
N THR A 253 11.01 7.57 23.62
CA THR A 253 12.25 7.79 22.87
C THR A 253 12.16 7.48 21.39
N GLY A 254 11.05 6.89 20.92
CA GLY A 254 10.84 6.49 19.54
C GLY A 254 9.61 7.14 18.91
N ILE A 255 8.41 6.67 19.27
CA ILE A 255 7.15 7.05 18.61
C ILE A 255 6.83 8.53 18.78
N ASN A 256 6.83 9.06 20.01
CA ASN A 256 6.52 10.46 20.25
C ASN A 256 7.50 11.42 19.56
N PRO A 257 8.82 11.22 19.64
CA PRO A 257 9.77 12.04 18.87
C PRO A 257 9.55 11.98 17.37
N ALA A 258 9.31 10.79 16.78
CA ALA A 258 9.08 10.66 15.35
C ALA A 258 7.78 11.31 14.89
N HIS A 259 6.67 11.15 15.62
CA HIS A 259 5.42 11.84 15.32
C HIS A 259 5.53 13.35 15.48
N ARG A 260 6.26 13.85 16.50
CA ARG A 260 6.52 15.29 16.66
C ARG A 260 7.35 15.84 15.51
N ALA A 261 8.38 15.13 15.07
CA ALA A 261 9.19 15.54 13.92
C ALA A 261 8.33 15.67 12.65
N LEU A 262 7.47 14.67 12.36
CA LEU A 262 6.53 14.74 11.25
C LEU A 262 5.56 15.91 11.39
N ARG A 263 4.99 16.11 12.57
CA ARG A 263 4.08 17.22 12.84
C ARG A 263 4.76 18.60 12.66
N GLU A 264 5.94 18.78 13.21
CA GLU A 264 6.73 20.02 13.07
C GLU A 264 7.04 20.30 11.61
N PHE A 265 7.47 19.31 10.85
CA PHE A 265 7.68 19.41 9.41
C PHE A 265 6.40 19.82 8.67
N LEU A 266 5.26 19.18 8.97
CA LEU A 266 3.97 19.51 8.34
C LEU A 266 3.56 20.95 8.63
N VAL A 267 3.74 21.44 9.86
CA VAL A 267 3.34 22.79 10.28
C VAL A 267 4.28 23.85 9.70
N ASN A 268 5.60 23.65 9.83
CA ASN A 268 6.59 24.69 9.59
C ASN A 268 7.06 24.75 8.12
N ASP A 269 7.14 23.61 7.46
CA ASP A 269 7.75 23.50 6.14
C ASP A 269 6.76 23.15 5.03
N TYR A 270 5.81 22.24 5.29
CA TYR A 270 4.92 21.72 4.27
C TYR A 270 3.66 22.57 4.10
N LEU A 271 2.93 22.90 5.19
CA LEU A 271 1.68 23.64 5.15
C LEU A 271 1.81 25.02 4.48
N PRO A 272 2.89 25.81 4.70
CA PRO A 272 3.08 27.08 4.00
C PRO A 272 3.22 26.96 2.48
N ARG A 273 3.52 25.75 1.98
CA ARG A 273 3.71 25.43 0.56
C ARG A 273 2.62 24.52 0.01
N ALA A 274 1.69 24.09 0.84
CA ALA A 274 0.52 23.31 0.42
C ALA A 274 -0.37 24.12 -0.53
N GLY A 275 -0.94 23.45 -1.53
CA GLY A 275 -1.73 24.11 -2.57
C GLY A 275 -3.18 24.35 -2.17
N ASP A 276 -3.82 25.33 -2.80
CA ASP A 276 -5.28 25.55 -2.73
C ASP A 276 -6.03 24.77 -3.84
N HIS A 277 -5.31 23.97 -4.62
CA HIS A 277 -5.86 23.21 -5.73
C HIS A 277 -6.69 22.02 -5.27
N THR A 278 -7.60 21.57 -6.15
CA THR A 278 -8.34 20.32 -5.98
C THR A 278 -7.99 19.34 -7.11
N GLY A 279 -7.74 18.09 -6.74
CA GLY A 279 -7.48 17.00 -7.67
C GLY A 279 -6.04 16.94 -8.23
N LEU A 280 -5.66 15.74 -8.66
CA LEU A 280 -4.30 15.44 -9.15
C LEU A 280 -3.92 16.21 -10.41
N GLY A 281 -4.89 16.62 -11.23
CA GLY A 281 -4.63 17.31 -12.50
C GLY A 281 -3.93 18.67 -12.36
N ALA A 282 -3.91 19.25 -11.15
CA ALA A 282 -3.21 20.48 -10.84
C ALA A 282 -1.71 20.28 -10.52
N LEU A 283 -1.30 19.05 -10.20
CA LEU A 283 0.09 18.72 -9.89
C LEU A 283 0.94 18.62 -11.17
N PRO A 284 2.25 18.90 -11.11
CA PRO A 284 3.18 18.51 -12.17
C PRO A 284 3.00 17.03 -12.53
N HIS A 285 2.88 16.70 -13.83
CA HIS A 285 2.57 15.34 -14.30
C HIS A 285 1.28 14.69 -13.75
N GLY A 286 0.42 15.45 -13.07
CA GLY A 286 -0.76 14.93 -12.39
C GLY A 286 -1.78 14.28 -13.34
N ARG A 287 -1.96 14.81 -14.56
CA ARG A 287 -2.85 14.20 -15.57
C ARG A 287 -2.35 12.84 -16.05
N GLU A 288 -1.04 12.67 -16.19
CA GLU A 288 -0.41 11.40 -16.56
C GLU A 288 -0.59 10.37 -15.44
N THR A 289 -0.31 10.78 -14.21
CA THR A 289 -0.52 9.96 -13.02
C THR A 289 -2.01 9.58 -12.85
N TYR A 290 -2.93 10.51 -13.08
CA TYR A 290 -4.37 10.22 -13.02
C TYR A 290 -4.80 9.17 -14.05
N ARG A 291 -4.31 9.26 -15.30
CA ARG A 291 -4.58 8.26 -16.34
C ARG A 291 -4.06 6.87 -15.93
N TYR A 292 -2.86 6.81 -15.34
CA TYR A 292 -2.31 5.58 -14.78
C TYR A 292 -3.23 5.02 -13.67
N LEU A 293 -3.68 5.86 -12.73
CA LEU A 293 -4.56 5.44 -11.64
C LEU A 293 -5.92 4.95 -12.14
N VAL A 294 -6.50 5.59 -13.16
CA VAL A 294 -7.72 5.11 -13.83
C VAL A 294 -7.50 3.69 -14.34
N ARG A 295 -6.42 3.45 -15.08
CA ARG A 295 -6.08 2.11 -15.58
C ARG A 295 -5.84 1.10 -14.46
N TYR A 296 -5.17 1.50 -13.39
CA TYR A 296 -4.92 0.65 -12.22
C TYR A 296 -6.22 0.16 -11.58
N HIS A 297 -7.16 1.08 -11.35
CA HIS A 297 -8.40 0.77 -10.63
C HIS A 297 -9.48 0.11 -11.49
N THR A 298 -9.49 0.37 -12.79
CA THR A 298 -10.52 -0.16 -13.70
C THR A 298 -10.09 -1.41 -14.47
N SER A 299 -8.79 -1.65 -14.57
CA SER A 299 -8.19 -2.68 -15.45
C SER A 299 -8.58 -2.50 -16.93
N THR A 300 -8.96 -1.28 -17.35
CA THR A 300 -9.34 -0.94 -18.71
C THR A 300 -8.47 0.17 -19.26
N ASP A 301 -8.51 0.37 -20.58
CA ASP A 301 -7.86 1.47 -21.25
C ASP A 301 -8.79 2.68 -21.47
N MET A 302 -9.97 2.70 -20.82
CA MET A 302 -10.92 3.81 -20.89
C MET A 302 -10.31 5.09 -20.34
N THR A 303 -10.58 6.20 -21.01
CA THR A 303 -10.22 7.53 -20.53
C THR A 303 -11.17 7.99 -19.41
N ALA A 304 -10.75 9.01 -18.66
CA ALA A 304 -11.61 9.62 -17.63
C ALA A 304 -12.92 10.17 -18.21
N ASP A 305 -12.88 10.76 -19.41
CA ASP A 305 -14.06 11.31 -20.09
C ASP A 305 -15.03 10.20 -20.51
N GLU A 306 -14.54 9.11 -21.09
CA GLU A 306 -15.37 7.94 -21.44
C GLU A 306 -16.03 7.31 -20.20
N ILE A 307 -15.31 7.24 -19.07
CA ILE A 307 -15.87 6.74 -17.80
C ILE A 307 -16.92 7.70 -17.26
N PHE A 308 -16.70 9.02 -17.35
CA PHE A 308 -17.67 10.03 -16.95
C PHE A 308 -18.96 9.92 -17.77
N GLU A 309 -18.84 9.83 -19.09
CA GLU A 309 -19.99 9.65 -19.98
C GLU A 309 -20.72 8.32 -19.71
N LEU A 310 -19.99 7.23 -19.45
CA LEU A 310 -20.58 5.96 -19.03
C LEU A 310 -21.37 6.15 -17.73
N GLY A 311 -20.80 6.83 -16.74
CA GLY A 311 -21.47 7.15 -15.47
C GLY A 311 -22.78 7.91 -15.67
N GLN A 312 -22.80 8.92 -16.54
CA GLN A 312 -24.02 9.68 -16.85
C GLN A 312 -25.11 8.79 -17.46
N ARG A 313 -24.75 7.92 -18.41
CA ARG A 313 -25.71 6.97 -19.02
C ARG A 313 -26.24 5.97 -17.99
N GLU A 314 -25.38 5.45 -17.13
CA GLU A 314 -25.78 4.49 -16.09
C GLU A 314 -26.69 5.12 -15.03
N VAL A 315 -26.41 6.36 -14.61
CA VAL A 315 -27.31 7.11 -13.70
C VAL A 315 -28.70 7.27 -14.32
N ALA A 316 -28.78 7.66 -15.61
CA ALA A 316 -30.06 7.78 -16.31
C ALA A 316 -30.79 6.42 -16.36
N ARG A 317 -30.11 5.35 -16.79
CA ARG A 317 -30.66 3.99 -16.87
C ARG A 317 -31.16 3.50 -15.51
N ILE A 318 -30.37 3.68 -14.45
CA ILE A 318 -30.74 3.26 -13.10
C ILE A 318 -31.97 4.06 -12.60
N SER A 319 -32.03 5.37 -12.87
CA SER A 319 -33.17 6.20 -12.51
C SER A 319 -34.46 5.72 -13.17
N GLU A 320 -34.41 5.39 -14.47
CA GLU A 320 -35.56 4.83 -15.20
C GLU A 320 -36.00 3.48 -14.63
N GLU A 321 -35.05 2.58 -14.29
CA GLU A 321 -35.38 1.29 -13.66
C GLU A 321 -35.98 1.48 -12.26
N MET A 322 -35.46 2.42 -11.47
CA MET A 322 -36.04 2.73 -10.15
C MET A 322 -37.48 3.27 -10.27
N GLU A 323 -37.75 4.16 -11.24
CA GLU A 323 -39.11 4.63 -11.51
C GLU A 323 -40.04 3.51 -11.97
N LYS A 324 -39.53 2.57 -12.76
CA LYS A 324 -40.31 1.37 -13.16
C LYS A 324 -40.68 0.53 -11.93
N VAL A 325 -39.72 0.19 -11.07
CA VAL A 325 -39.98 -0.54 -9.81
C VAL A 325 -40.96 0.21 -8.93
N MET A 326 -40.82 1.52 -8.78
CA MET A 326 -41.76 2.35 -8.01
C MET A 326 -43.20 2.19 -8.55
N ARG A 327 -43.40 2.30 -9.88
CA ARG A 327 -44.73 2.09 -10.52
C ARG A 327 -45.25 0.67 -10.31
N GLU A 328 -44.40 -0.35 -10.39
CA GLU A 328 -44.78 -1.76 -10.17
C GLU A 328 -45.24 -2.02 -8.74
N THR A 329 -44.78 -1.26 -7.75
CA THR A 329 -45.26 -1.34 -6.35
C THR A 329 -46.58 -0.65 -6.14
N GLY A 330 -47.14 0.07 -7.15
CA GLY A 330 -48.36 0.85 -7.05
C GLY A 330 -48.19 2.17 -6.28
N PHE A 331 -46.94 2.62 -6.06
CA PHE A 331 -46.70 3.90 -5.39
C PHE A 331 -46.97 5.07 -6.36
N ASP A 332 -47.78 6.02 -5.90
CA ASP A 332 -48.10 7.24 -6.66
C ASP A 332 -47.29 8.43 -6.09
N GLY A 333 -46.28 8.89 -6.84
CA GLY A 333 -45.40 9.97 -6.43
C GLY A 333 -44.10 9.96 -7.23
N ASP A 334 -43.13 10.74 -6.77
CA ASP A 334 -41.77 10.77 -7.33
C ASP A 334 -40.82 9.82 -6.58
N LEU A 335 -39.59 9.59 -7.15
CA LEU A 335 -38.59 8.72 -6.55
C LEU A 335 -38.18 9.15 -5.13
N ARG A 336 -38.15 10.45 -4.86
CA ARG A 336 -37.75 10.95 -3.54
C ARG A 336 -38.80 10.55 -2.49
N SER A 337 -40.08 10.80 -2.79
CA SER A 337 -41.19 10.41 -1.95
C SER A 337 -41.29 8.89 -1.78
N PHE A 338 -40.94 8.13 -2.84
CA PHE A 338 -40.88 6.68 -2.78
C PHE A 338 -39.78 6.20 -1.83
N PHE A 339 -38.58 6.78 -1.88
CA PHE A 339 -37.49 6.44 -0.96
C PHE A 339 -37.85 6.76 0.50
N ASP A 340 -38.54 7.89 0.75
CA ASP A 340 -39.01 8.23 2.09
C ASP A 340 -40.06 7.23 2.58
N HIS A 341 -40.98 6.81 1.70
CA HIS A 341 -41.93 5.75 1.98
C HIS A 341 -41.26 4.42 2.33
N VAL A 342 -40.25 4.00 1.54
CA VAL A 342 -39.47 2.76 1.80
C VAL A 342 -38.75 2.83 3.14
N ARG A 343 -38.11 3.97 3.45
CA ARG A 343 -37.42 4.18 4.75
C ARG A 343 -38.38 4.13 5.94
N ALA A 344 -39.58 4.62 5.76
CA ALA A 344 -40.59 4.59 6.81
C ALA A 344 -41.28 3.21 6.97
N SER A 345 -41.10 2.32 6.02
CA SER A 345 -41.73 0.99 6.01
C SER A 345 -41.13 0.08 7.07
N LYS A 346 -41.93 -0.37 8.02
CA LYS A 346 -41.51 -1.36 9.04
C LYS A 346 -41.19 -2.73 8.45
N THR A 347 -41.69 -3.04 7.27
CA THR A 347 -41.41 -4.29 6.57
C THR A 347 -39.99 -4.25 5.99
N GLN A 348 -39.56 -3.10 5.48
CA GLN A 348 -38.22 -2.92 4.88
C GLN A 348 -37.17 -2.57 5.93
N MET A 349 -37.56 -1.93 7.02
CA MET A 349 -36.71 -1.52 8.14
C MET A 349 -37.26 -2.14 9.45
N PRO A 350 -37.18 -3.48 9.62
CA PRO A 350 -37.84 -4.18 10.69
C PRO A 350 -37.17 -4.01 12.06
N PHE A 351 -35.90 -3.60 12.09
CA PHE A 351 -35.13 -3.55 13.33
C PHE A 351 -35.23 -2.19 14.00
N THR A 352 -35.50 -2.20 15.29
CA THR A 352 -35.59 -1.00 16.16
C THR A 352 -34.55 -1.02 17.27
N ASP A 353 -33.84 -2.12 17.44
CA ASP A 353 -32.83 -2.36 18.46
C ASP A 353 -31.59 -3.06 17.81
N PRO A 354 -30.36 -2.63 18.09
CA PRO A 354 -29.13 -3.31 17.61
C PRO A 354 -29.07 -4.80 17.92
N ALA A 355 -29.64 -5.24 19.08
CA ALA A 355 -29.65 -6.65 19.44
C ALA A 355 -30.51 -7.51 18.48
N GLN A 356 -31.57 -6.94 17.89
CA GLN A 356 -32.38 -7.64 16.87
C GLN A 356 -31.59 -7.88 15.58
N VAL A 357 -30.70 -6.97 15.21
CA VAL A 357 -29.84 -7.12 14.05
C VAL A 357 -28.87 -8.29 14.28
N ILE A 358 -28.24 -8.35 15.45
CA ILE A 358 -27.32 -9.42 15.83
C ILE A 358 -28.05 -10.77 15.82
N ALA A 359 -29.19 -10.86 16.50
CA ALA A 359 -30.00 -12.08 16.56
C ALA A 359 -30.45 -12.58 15.16
N ASN A 360 -30.76 -11.65 14.25
CA ASN A 360 -31.11 -12.00 12.87
C ASN A 360 -29.91 -12.58 12.11
N PHE A 361 -28.73 -12.00 12.27
CA PHE A 361 -27.50 -12.54 11.65
C PHE A 361 -27.12 -13.90 12.23
N GLU A 362 -27.27 -14.10 13.55
CA GLU A 362 -27.05 -15.40 14.20
C GLU A 362 -28.01 -16.46 13.65
N ALA A 363 -29.31 -16.13 13.49
CA ALA A 363 -30.29 -17.03 12.91
C ALA A 363 -29.96 -17.39 11.45
N ILE A 364 -29.54 -16.43 10.63
CA ILE A 364 -29.08 -16.69 9.25
C ILE A 364 -27.84 -17.59 9.27
N HIS A 365 -26.85 -17.30 10.12
CA HIS A 365 -25.64 -18.10 10.25
C HIS A 365 -25.98 -19.56 10.65
N ASP A 366 -26.94 -19.78 11.56
CA ASP A 366 -27.34 -21.12 11.98
C ASP A 366 -28.05 -21.91 10.86
N THR A 367 -28.78 -21.20 9.97
CA THR A 367 -29.36 -21.86 8.77
C THR A 367 -28.36 -22.19 7.70
N MET A 368 -27.18 -21.52 7.70
CA MET A 368 -26.10 -21.76 6.71
C MET A 368 -25.08 -22.82 7.18
N LYS A 369 -25.09 -23.22 8.44
CA LYS A 369 -24.25 -24.33 8.92
C LYS A 369 -24.75 -25.63 8.32
N PRO A 370 -23.83 -26.46 7.72
CA PRO A 370 -24.18 -27.79 7.20
C PRO A 370 -24.62 -28.74 8.32
#